data_a13f8026035245801502f4eda1f8e126
#
_entry.id   a13f8026035245801502f4eda1f8e126
#
_cell.length_a   1.000
_cell.length_b   1.000
_cell.length_c   1.000
_cell.angle_alpha   90.00
_cell.angle_beta   90.00
_cell.angle_gamma   90.00
#
_symmetry.space_group_name_H-M   'P 1'
#
loop_
_entity.id
_entity.type
_entity.pdbx_description
1 polymer ?
#
loop_
_entity_poly.entity_id
_entity_poly.type
_entity_poly.pdbx_seq_one_letter_code
_entity_poly.pdbx_strand_id
1 'polypeptide(L)'
;MILCFNYSFGQVLKLDIPEDNGMSSERLSNINTIFSDYVAQGKLPGAVVLAARNGKIVYHKAIGMSDMEQKTPMQTDNIFRIASQTKAIVSVGIMILQEEGKILLSDTLSKYIPEFEHTKVALALSKQLKKGNMNAHRIVKARRQIRIRDLLTHTSGIGYGYGPAKKKWEKAEMQGWYFAHRNEP
;
A
#
# COMPACT_ATOMS: atom_id res chain seq x y z
N MET A 1 38.84 16.01 -9.56
CA MET A 1 37.55 15.36 -9.86
C MET A 1 36.51 16.01 -8.92
N ILE A 2 35.72 16.95 -9.44
CA ILE A 2 34.72 17.69 -8.64
C ILE A 2 33.47 16.83 -8.62
N LEU A 3 33.13 16.26 -7.46
CA LEU A 3 31.87 15.58 -7.23
C LEU A 3 30.80 16.65 -7.04
N CYS A 4 30.00 16.89 -8.09
CA CYS A 4 28.79 17.69 -7.98
C CYS A 4 27.73 16.86 -7.28
N PHE A 5 27.49 17.11 -6.00
CA PHE A 5 26.30 16.61 -5.29
C PHE A 5 25.07 17.38 -5.81
N ASN A 6 24.33 16.76 -6.70
CA ASN A 6 23.00 17.24 -7.05
C ASN A 6 22.04 16.90 -5.91
N TYR A 7 21.72 17.86 -5.04
CA TYR A 7 20.61 17.74 -4.13
C TYR A 7 19.31 17.79 -4.93
N SER A 8 18.71 16.64 -5.15
CA SER A 8 17.35 16.56 -5.72
C SER A 8 16.35 16.92 -4.61
N PHE A 9 15.97 18.18 -4.53
CA PHE A 9 14.80 18.58 -3.75
C PHE A 9 13.57 18.05 -4.49
N GLY A 10 12.72 17.28 -3.80
CA GLY A 10 11.43 16.89 -4.33
C GLY A 10 10.67 18.14 -4.80
N GLN A 11 10.34 18.21 -6.10
CA GLN A 11 9.56 19.33 -6.61
C GLN A 11 8.14 19.25 -6.05
N VAL A 12 7.75 20.25 -5.27
CA VAL A 12 6.33 20.44 -4.92
C VAL A 12 5.60 20.79 -6.21
N LEU A 13 4.65 19.95 -6.62
CA LEU A 13 3.82 20.20 -7.78
C LEU A 13 3.05 21.51 -7.60
N LYS A 14 3.09 22.39 -8.60
CA LYS A 14 2.35 23.65 -8.57
C LYS A 14 1.02 23.50 -9.30
N LEU A 15 0.01 24.25 -8.84
CA LEU A 15 -1.25 24.40 -9.57
C LEU A 15 -1.01 25.09 -10.90
N ASP A 16 -1.74 24.66 -11.92
CA ASP A 16 -1.67 25.25 -13.25
C ASP A 16 -3.05 25.13 -13.94
N ILE A 17 -3.19 25.84 -15.06
CA ILE A 17 -4.41 25.86 -15.86
C ILE A 17 -4.50 24.52 -16.62
N PRO A 18 -5.63 23.79 -16.53
CA PRO A 18 -5.78 22.51 -17.21
C PRO A 18 -5.54 22.59 -18.73
N GLU A 19 -6.05 23.64 -19.38
CA GLU A 19 -5.96 23.86 -20.83
C GLU A 19 -4.51 23.96 -21.30
N ASP A 20 -3.64 24.60 -20.54
CA ASP A 20 -2.21 24.75 -20.84
C ASP A 20 -1.48 23.40 -20.74
N ASN A 21 -2.08 22.44 -20.06
CA ASN A 21 -1.58 21.08 -19.90
C ASN A 21 -2.36 20.05 -20.76
N GLY A 22 -3.14 20.51 -21.74
CA GLY A 22 -3.90 19.66 -22.66
C GLY A 22 -5.02 18.89 -21.98
N MET A 23 -5.64 19.48 -20.95
CA MET A 23 -6.82 18.95 -20.27
C MET A 23 -7.93 20.02 -20.29
N SER A 24 -9.19 19.59 -20.19
CA SER A 24 -10.35 20.48 -20.19
C SER A 24 -10.88 20.69 -18.77
N SER A 25 -10.92 21.94 -18.33
CA SER A 25 -11.56 22.34 -17.06
C SER A 25 -13.02 21.91 -17.01
N GLU A 26 -13.74 22.04 -18.13
CA GLU A 26 -15.13 21.62 -18.25
C GLU A 26 -15.28 20.12 -17.98
N ARG A 27 -14.43 19.28 -18.62
CA ARG A 27 -14.45 17.82 -18.39
C ARG A 27 -14.04 17.45 -16.98
N LEU A 28 -13.05 18.14 -16.41
CA LEU A 28 -12.63 17.92 -15.03
C LEU A 28 -13.73 18.30 -14.03
N SER A 29 -14.61 19.24 -14.38
CA SER A 29 -15.74 19.60 -13.51
C SER A 29 -16.74 18.44 -13.30
N ASN A 30 -16.84 17.48 -14.24
CA ASN A 30 -17.66 16.29 -14.08
C ASN A 30 -17.25 15.44 -12.85
N ILE A 31 -15.98 15.52 -12.43
CA ILE A 31 -15.51 14.88 -11.21
C ILE A 31 -16.26 15.43 -10.00
N ASN A 32 -16.45 16.76 -9.93
CA ASN A 32 -17.24 17.38 -8.84
C ASN A 32 -18.65 16.81 -8.81
N THR A 33 -19.33 16.80 -9.96
CA THR A 33 -20.70 16.32 -10.08
C THR A 33 -20.83 14.89 -9.57
N ILE A 34 -19.98 13.98 -10.07
CA ILE A 34 -20.01 12.56 -9.68
C ILE A 34 -19.79 12.38 -8.18
N PHE A 35 -18.76 13.01 -7.61
CA PHE A 35 -18.45 12.85 -6.19
C PHE A 35 -19.49 13.54 -5.30
N SER A 36 -20.02 14.71 -5.71
CA SER A 36 -21.10 15.39 -4.99
C SER A 36 -22.38 14.54 -4.97
N ASP A 37 -22.72 13.89 -6.07
CA ASP A 37 -23.84 12.98 -6.15
C ASP A 37 -23.66 11.77 -5.22
N TYR A 38 -22.45 11.21 -5.13
CA TYR A 38 -22.16 10.09 -4.23
C TYR A 38 -22.24 10.50 -2.77
N VAL A 39 -21.80 11.71 -2.44
CA VAL A 39 -21.95 12.27 -1.09
C VAL A 39 -23.42 12.52 -0.77
N ALA A 40 -24.16 13.14 -1.68
CA ALA A 40 -25.59 13.41 -1.51
C ALA A 40 -26.43 12.12 -1.33
N GLN A 41 -26.02 11.03 -1.99
CA GLN A 41 -26.64 9.70 -1.86
C GLN A 41 -26.17 8.92 -0.64
N GLY A 42 -25.30 9.49 0.20
CA GLY A 42 -24.72 8.81 1.38
C GLY A 42 -23.77 7.65 1.05
N LYS A 43 -23.31 7.53 -0.19
CA LYS A 43 -22.38 6.47 -0.62
C LYS A 43 -20.94 6.73 -0.17
N LEU A 44 -20.58 7.99 0.00
CA LEU A 44 -19.28 8.45 0.49
C LEU A 44 -19.50 9.56 1.50
N PRO A 45 -18.73 9.63 2.60
CA PRO A 45 -18.74 10.80 3.48
C PRO A 45 -18.11 12.01 2.80
N GLY A 46 -17.04 11.82 2.07
CA GLY A 46 -16.30 12.85 1.35
C GLY A 46 -15.11 12.26 0.61
N ALA A 47 -14.45 13.09 -0.18
CA ALA A 47 -13.28 12.73 -0.96
C ALA A 47 -12.35 13.93 -1.19
N VAL A 48 -11.07 13.65 -1.36
CA VAL A 48 -10.13 14.59 -1.97
C VAL A 48 -9.67 13.97 -3.29
N VAL A 49 -9.79 14.73 -4.38
CA VAL A 49 -9.37 14.28 -5.71
C VAL A 49 -8.28 15.20 -6.23
N LEU A 50 -7.17 14.60 -6.67
CA LEU A 50 -6.05 15.30 -7.30
C LEU A 50 -5.75 14.67 -8.65
N ALA A 51 -5.58 15.51 -9.67
CA ALA A 51 -5.01 15.12 -10.95
C ALA A 51 -3.82 16.01 -11.28
N ALA A 52 -2.73 15.38 -11.72
CA ALA A 52 -1.53 16.08 -12.18
C ALA A 52 -1.16 15.62 -13.58
N ARG A 53 -0.66 16.56 -14.41
CA ARG A 53 -0.16 16.29 -15.75
C ARG A 53 1.04 17.20 -16.04
N ASN A 54 2.05 16.69 -16.72
CA ASN A 54 3.27 17.43 -17.05
C ASN A 54 3.97 18.06 -15.82
N GLY A 55 3.91 17.38 -14.65
CA GLY A 55 4.47 17.92 -13.39
C GLY A 55 3.70 19.11 -12.81
N LYS A 56 2.44 19.30 -13.22
CA LYS A 56 1.55 20.35 -12.72
C LYS A 56 0.26 19.76 -12.19
N ILE A 57 -0.27 20.33 -11.10
CA ILE A 57 -1.59 19.98 -10.59
C ILE A 57 -2.64 20.73 -11.44
N VAL A 58 -3.48 19.99 -12.15
CA VAL A 58 -4.53 20.52 -13.00
C VAL A 58 -5.92 20.40 -12.38
N TYR A 59 -6.03 19.64 -11.28
CA TYR A 59 -7.25 19.51 -10.50
C TYR A 59 -6.89 19.13 -9.07
N HIS A 60 -7.44 19.81 -8.07
CA HIS A 60 -7.28 19.46 -6.67
C HIS A 60 -8.45 20.01 -5.87
N LYS A 61 -9.38 19.16 -5.49
CA LYS A 61 -10.60 19.56 -4.77
C LYS A 61 -10.97 18.58 -3.68
N ALA A 62 -11.53 19.12 -2.61
CA ALA A 62 -12.17 18.40 -1.54
C ALA A 62 -13.71 18.52 -1.69
N ILE A 63 -14.42 17.44 -1.44
CA ILE A 63 -15.88 17.32 -1.61
C ILE A 63 -16.44 16.55 -0.41
N GLY A 64 -17.54 17.02 0.17
CA GLY A 64 -18.22 16.38 1.30
C GLY A 64 -17.57 16.65 2.65
N MET A 65 -17.64 15.69 3.57
CA MET A 65 -17.24 15.82 4.97
C MET A 65 -16.05 14.89 5.29
N SER A 66 -15.15 15.34 6.14
CA SER A 66 -14.11 14.51 6.76
C SER A 66 -14.65 13.78 7.99
N ASP A 67 -15.62 14.38 8.66
CA ASP A 67 -16.35 13.80 9.77
C ASP A 67 -17.85 14.08 9.61
N MET A 68 -18.64 13.04 9.47
CA MET A 68 -20.09 13.15 9.28
C MET A 68 -20.83 13.51 10.57
N GLU A 69 -20.34 13.05 11.72
CA GLU A 69 -20.98 13.27 13.02
C GLU A 69 -20.78 14.73 13.46
N GLN A 70 -19.55 15.21 13.34
CA GLN A 70 -19.19 16.60 13.69
C GLN A 70 -19.48 17.58 12.56
N LYS A 71 -19.93 17.12 11.40
CA LYS A 71 -20.17 17.93 10.19
C LYS A 71 -18.95 18.77 9.78
N THR A 72 -17.75 18.20 9.93
CA THR A 72 -16.51 18.86 9.55
C THR A 72 -16.29 18.73 8.04
N PRO A 73 -16.19 19.84 7.29
CA PRO A 73 -15.94 19.79 5.86
C PRO A 73 -14.62 19.10 5.50
N MET A 74 -14.60 18.39 4.39
CA MET A 74 -13.39 17.83 3.82
C MET A 74 -12.45 18.97 3.35
N GLN A 75 -11.17 18.85 3.64
CA GLN A 75 -10.13 19.77 3.19
C GLN A 75 -9.14 19.06 2.29
N THR A 76 -8.48 19.79 1.39
CA THR A 76 -7.53 19.19 0.43
C THR A 76 -6.25 18.66 1.08
N ASP A 77 -5.97 19.08 2.30
CA ASP A 77 -4.82 18.68 3.13
C ASP A 77 -5.16 17.66 4.21
N ASN A 78 -6.38 17.12 4.20
CA ASN A 78 -6.74 16.05 5.14
C ASN A 78 -5.82 14.85 4.99
N ILE A 79 -5.50 14.21 6.11
CA ILE A 79 -4.66 13.01 6.16
C ILE A 79 -5.52 11.77 5.99
N PHE A 80 -5.11 10.90 5.07
CA PHE A 80 -5.81 9.65 4.75
C PHE A 80 -4.96 8.43 5.10
N ARG A 81 -5.62 7.39 5.59
CA ARG A 81 -5.02 6.06 5.68
C ARG A 81 -4.93 5.46 4.29
N ILE A 82 -3.72 5.31 3.78
CA ILE A 82 -3.47 4.85 2.40
C ILE A 82 -3.40 3.32 2.26
N ALA A 83 -3.55 2.59 3.38
CA ALA A 83 -3.57 1.13 3.40
C ALA A 83 -2.47 0.52 2.52
N SER A 84 -2.83 -0.33 1.54
CA SER A 84 -1.87 -1.03 0.68
C SER A 84 -1.06 -0.13 -0.26
N GLN A 85 -1.43 1.12 -0.47
CA GLN A 85 -0.62 2.08 -1.22
C GLN A 85 0.75 2.31 -0.55
N THR A 86 0.83 2.09 0.75
CA THR A 86 2.10 2.06 1.50
C THR A 86 3.14 1.15 0.87
N LYS A 87 2.71 0.04 0.22
CA LYS A 87 3.63 -0.88 -0.46
C LYS A 87 4.43 -0.23 -1.58
N ALA A 88 3.79 0.67 -2.35
CA ALA A 88 4.49 1.40 -3.41
C ALA A 88 5.58 2.30 -2.83
N ILE A 89 5.28 3.02 -1.76
CA ILE A 89 6.23 3.91 -1.08
C ILE A 89 7.40 3.12 -0.49
N VAL A 90 7.11 2.02 0.21
CA VAL A 90 8.13 1.14 0.79
C VAL A 90 8.99 0.52 -0.33
N SER A 91 8.38 0.09 -1.44
CA SER A 91 9.11 -0.46 -2.58
C SER A 91 10.09 0.54 -3.19
N VAL A 92 9.68 1.81 -3.32
CA VAL A 92 10.58 2.89 -3.76
C VAL A 92 11.74 3.05 -2.76
N GLY A 93 11.48 3.04 -1.46
CA GLY A 93 12.53 3.09 -0.43
C GLY A 93 13.53 1.94 -0.56
N ILE A 94 13.06 0.72 -0.82
CA ILE A 94 13.93 -0.44 -1.09
C ILE A 94 14.76 -0.24 -2.37
N MET A 95 14.17 0.32 -3.42
CA MET A 95 14.89 0.58 -4.67
C MET A 95 15.97 1.67 -4.51
N ILE A 96 15.73 2.67 -3.68
CA ILE A 96 16.75 3.67 -3.33
C ILE A 96 17.94 3.00 -2.63
N LEU A 97 17.69 2.14 -1.65
CA LEU A 97 18.75 1.40 -0.96
C LEU A 97 19.52 0.48 -1.92
N GLN A 98 18.86 -0.09 -2.92
CA GLN A 98 19.48 -0.90 -3.95
C GLN A 98 20.35 -0.05 -4.88
N GLU A 99 19.87 1.12 -5.28
CA GLU A 99 20.62 2.09 -6.10
C GLU A 99 21.89 2.58 -5.37
N GLU A 100 21.81 2.78 -4.06
CA GLU A 100 22.92 3.12 -3.19
C GLU A 100 23.89 1.94 -2.90
N GLY A 101 23.62 0.75 -3.43
CA GLY A 101 24.42 -0.45 -3.21
C GLY A 101 24.34 -1.04 -1.80
N LYS A 102 23.39 -0.59 -0.96
CA LYS A 102 23.23 -1.06 0.42
C LYS A 102 22.55 -2.42 0.51
N ILE A 103 21.73 -2.76 -0.46
CA ILE A 103 21.05 -4.04 -0.57
C ILE A 103 21.11 -4.56 -2.00
N LEU A 104 20.98 -5.89 -2.17
CA LEU A 104 20.77 -6.53 -3.46
C LEU A 104 19.40 -7.19 -3.48
N LEU A 105 18.70 -7.14 -4.61
CA LEU A 105 17.43 -7.82 -4.77
C LEU A 105 17.54 -9.35 -4.64
N SER A 106 18.76 -9.89 -4.86
CA SER A 106 19.10 -11.29 -4.66
C SER A 106 19.43 -11.66 -3.21
N ASP A 107 19.67 -10.68 -2.33
CA ASP A 107 19.95 -10.94 -0.93
C ASP A 107 18.83 -11.72 -0.27
N THR A 108 19.20 -12.61 0.65
CA THR A 108 18.22 -13.31 1.48
C THR A 108 17.65 -12.36 2.53
N LEU A 109 16.37 -12.51 2.81
CA LEU A 109 15.69 -11.72 3.84
C LEU A 109 16.37 -11.91 5.22
N SER A 110 16.88 -13.12 5.50
CA SER A 110 17.60 -13.44 6.73
C SER A 110 18.89 -12.66 6.96
N LYS A 111 19.48 -12.09 5.91
CA LYS A 111 20.62 -11.17 6.04
C LYS A 111 20.27 -9.92 6.86
N TYR A 112 19.00 -9.49 6.80
CA TYR A 112 18.48 -8.28 7.45
C TYR A 112 17.58 -8.61 8.64
N ILE A 113 16.85 -9.73 8.56
CA ILE A 113 15.93 -10.23 9.59
C ILE A 113 16.27 -11.70 9.84
N PRO A 114 17.18 -12.00 10.79
CA PRO A 114 17.73 -13.36 11.01
C PRO A 114 16.68 -14.43 11.28
N GLU A 115 15.51 -14.05 11.81
CA GLU A 115 14.40 -14.97 12.11
C GLU A 115 13.89 -15.70 10.87
N PHE A 116 14.14 -15.18 9.68
CA PHE A 116 13.76 -15.80 8.41
C PHE A 116 14.78 -16.84 7.89
N GLU A 117 15.87 -17.13 8.62
CA GLU A 117 16.90 -18.08 8.16
C GLU A 117 16.36 -19.50 8.01
N HIS A 118 15.55 -19.94 8.97
CA HIS A 118 15.00 -21.29 9.01
C HIS A 118 13.51 -21.33 8.71
N THR A 119 13.09 -20.67 7.64
CA THR A 119 11.69 -20.55 7.24
C THR A 119 11.06 -21.92 6.96
N LYS A 120 9.86 -22.13 7.49
CA LYS A 120 9.01 -23.29 7.25
C LYS A 120 7.78 -22.90 6.44
N VAL A 121 7.30 -23.81 5.61
CA VAL A 121 6.15 -23.60 4.74
C VAL A 121 5.00 -24.52 5.13
N ALA A 122 3.80 -23.98 5.21
CA ALA A 122 2.57 -24.74 5.40
C ALA A 122 2.03 -25.19 4.03
N LEU A 123 2.27 -26.43 3.66
CA LEU A 123 1.75 -27.03 2.42
C LEU A 123 0.36 -27.59 2.65
N ALA A 124 -0.62 -27.09 1.91
CA ALA A 124 -1.97 -27.61 1.93
C ALA A 124 -2.03 -29.07 1.41
N LEU A 125 -2.81 -29.90 2.08
CA LEU A 125 -3.01 -31.29 1.68
C LEU A 125 -4.20 -31.40 0.74
N SER A 126 -3.95 -31.48 -0.56
CA SER A 126 -4.96 -31.45 -1.61
C SER A 126 -6.09 -32.50 -1.46
N LYS A 127 -5.75 -33.70 -0.99
CA LYS A 127 -6.75 -34.77 -0.69
C LYS A 127 -7.71 -34.38 0.44
N GLN A 128 -7.23 -33.67 1.45
CA GLN A 128 -8.01 -33.20 2.61
C GLN A 128 -8.85 -31.97 2.23
N LEU A 129 -8.31 -31.09 1.40
CA LEU A 129 -9.06 -29.94 0.86
C LEU A 129 -10.28 -30.39 0.07
N LYS A 130 -10.14 -31.43 -0.78
CA LYS A 130 -11.25 -32.05 -1.51
C LYS A 130 -12.33 -32.67 -0.60
N LYS A 131 -11.99 -32.97 0.66
CA LYS A 131 -12.94 -33.43 1.69
C LYS A 131 -13.51 -32.28 2.56
N GLY A 132 -13.33 -31.05 2.15
CA GLY A 132 -13.82 -29.87 2.87
C GLY A 132 -12.96 -29.39 4.04
N ASN A 133 -11.83 -30.06 4.34
CA ASN A 133 -10.94 -29.62 5.42
C ASN A 133 -9.95 -28.56 4.89
N MET A 134 -10.38 -27.32 4.87
CA MET A 134 -9.60 -26.17 4.37
C MET A 134 -8.33 -25.86 5.18
N ASN A 135 -8.20 -26.42 6.41
CA ASN A 135 -7.05 -26.17 7.30
C ASN A 135 -6.03 -27.31 7.29
N ALA A 136 -6.28 -28.39 6.51
CA ALA A 136 -5.37 -29.52 6.46
C ALA A 136 -4.06 -29.15 5.76
N HIS A 137 -2.95 -29.18 6.50
CA HIS A 137 -1.63 -28.86 6.00
C HIS A 137 -0.54 -29.65 6.71
N ARG A 138 0.63 -29.71 6.08
CA ARG A 138 1.86 -30.17 6.72
C ARG A 138 2.89 -29.07 6.72
N ILE A 139 3.72 -29.01 7.74
CA ILE A 139 4.83 -28.07 7.82
C ILE A 139 6.07 -28.74 7.23
N VAL A 140 6.69 -28.06 6.28
CA VAL A 140 7.92 -28.51 5.63
C VAL A 140 8.97 -27.40 5.67
N LYS A 141 10.24 -27.74 5.56
CA LYS A 141 11.32 -26.77 5.37
C LYS A 141 11.12 -26.08 4.01
N ALA A 142 11.34 -24.77 3.94
CA ALA A 142 11.36 -24.05 2.69
C ALA A 142 12.48 -24.60 1.78
N ARG A 143 12.21 -24.67 0.47
CA ARG A 143 13.20 -25.15 -0.51
C ARG A 143 14.38 -24.18 -0.65
N ARG A 144 14.18 -22.91 -0.41
CA ARG A 144 15.18 -21.85 -0.40
C ARG A 144 14.75 -20.75 0.57
N GLN A 145 15.68 -19.89 0.90
CA GLN A 145 15.37 -18.70 1.68
C GLN A 145 14.59 -17.67 0.83
N ILE A 146 13.80 -16.84 1.51
CA ILE A 146 13.11 -15.71 0.90
C ILE A 146 14.15 -14.66 0.53
N ARG A 147 14.04 -14.06 -0.65
CA ARG A 147 14.88 -12.97 -1.13
C ARG A 147 14.12 -11.66 -1.13
N ILE A 148 14.82 -10.53 -1.13
CA ILE A 148 14.21 -9.19 -1.19
C ILE A 148 13.27 -9.07 -2.39
N ARG A 149 13.68 -9.54 -3.58
CA ARG A 149 12.82 -9.55 -4.76
C ARG A 149 11.51 -10.32 -4.59
N ASP A 150 11.52 -11.39 -3.78
CA ASP A 150 10.30 -12.17 -3.58
C ASP A 150 9.24 -11.40 -2.78
N LEU A 151 9.66 -10.47 -1.92
CA LEU A 151 8.76 -9.55 -1.22
C LEU A 151 8.17 -8.54 -2.19
N LEU A 152 9.01 -7.90 -3.01
CA LEU A 152 8.60 -6.89 -3.99
C LEU A 152 7.65 -7.44 -5.06
N THR A 153 7.80 -8.73 -5.42
CA THR A 153 6.97 -9.38 -6.44
C THR A 153 5.79 -10.19 -5.87
N HIS A 154 5.56 -10.13 -4.55
CA HIS A 154 4.54 -10.91 -3.84
C HIS A 154 4.66 -12.43 -4.01
N THR A 155 5.88 -12.95 -4.18
CA THR A 155 6.16 -14.39 -4.38
C THR A 155 6.87 -15.03 -3.17
N SER A 156 6.97 -14.31 -2.06
CA SER A 156 7.64 -14.78 -0.82
C SER A 156 6.92 -15.93 -0.13
N GLY A 157 5.62 -16.08 -0.37
CA GLY A 157 4.77 -17.04 0.35
C GLY A 157 4.30 -16.56 1.72
N ILE A 158 4.66 -15.35 2.14
CA ILE A 158 4.09 -14.73 3.34
C ILE A 158 2.64 -14.36 3.06
N GLY A 159 1.72 -14.89 3.88
CA GLY A 159 0.28 -14.69 3.69
C GLY A 159 -0.30 -13.63 4.62
N TYR A 160 -1.61 -13.47 4.56
CA TYR A 160 -2.40 -12.53 5.35
C TYR A 160 -3.22 -13.21 6.47
N GLY A 161 -2.76 -14.36 6.97
CA GLY A 161 -3.51 -15.10 7.99
C GLY A 161 -4.69 -15.91 7.44
N TYR A 162 -4.77 -16.11 6.13
CA TYR A 162 -5.73 -17.01 5.50
C TYR A 162 -5.11 -18.37 5.20
N GLY A 163 -5.98 -19.37 4.94
CA GLY A 163 -5.55 -20.71 4.54
C GLY A 163 -4.94 -21.53 5.69
N PRO A 164 -3.98 -22.43 5.40
CA PRO A 164 -3.52 -23.45 6.34
C PRO A 164 -2.92 -22.91 7.64
N ALA A 165 -2.37 -21.72 7.64
CA ALA A 165 -1.75 -21.11 8.81
C ALA A 165 -2.69 -20.24 9.65
N LYS A 166 -3.97 -20.11 9.29
CA LYS A 166 -4.95 -19.21 9.94
C LYS A 166 -4.94 -19.27 11.45
N LYS A 167 -5.03 -20.49 12.01
CA LYS A 167 -5.05 -20.68 13.50
C LYS A 167 -3.79 -20.17 14.18
N LYS A 168 -2.62 -20.23 13.52
CA LYS A 168 -1.37 -19.70 14.08
C LYS A 168 -1.35 -18.17 14.07
N TRP A 169 -1.88 -17.57 13.03
CA TRP A 169 -2.07 -16.12 12.93
C TRP A 169 -3.02 -15.61 14.02
N GLU A 170 -4.16 -16.31 14.19
CA GLU A 170 -5.14 -15.99 15.22
C GLU A 170 -4.53 -16.08 16.63
N LYS A 171 -3.78 -17.16 16.91
CA LYS A 171 -3.09 -17.34 18.20
C LYS A 171 -2.02 -16.28 18.46
N ALA A 172 -1.35 -15.81 17.40
CA ALA A 172 -0.35 -14.75 17.49
C ALA A 172 -0.98 -13.35 17.47
N GLU A 173 -2.31 -13.28 17.44
CA GLU A 173 -3.09 -12.04 17.34
C GLU A 173 -2.68 -11.17 16.14
N MET A 174 -2.13 -11.77 15.11
CA MET A 174 -1.67 -11.14 13.87
C MET A 174 -2.81 -11.07 12.85
N GLN A 175 -3.94 -10.52 13.23
CA GLN A 175 -5.10 -10.39 12.32
C GLN A 175 -5.08 -9.03 11.63
N GLY A 176 -4.63 -9.03 10.39
CA GLY A 176 -4.79 -8.03 9.36
C GLY A 176 -4.95 -6.57 9.80
N TRP A 177 -6.12 -6.05 9.63
CA TRP A 177 -6.48 -4.65 9.86
C TRP A 177 -6.43 -4.20 11.33
N TYR A 178 -6.44 -5.13 12.29
CA TYR A 178 -6.53 -4.82 13.72
C TYR A 178 -5.23 -4.28 14.33
N PHE A 179 -4.09 -4.46 13.68
CA PHE A 179 -2.84 -3.86 14.17
C PHE A 179 -2.87 -2.35 14.29
N ALA A 180 -3.71 -1.70 13.51
CA ALA A 180 -3.81 -0.25 13.52
C ALA A 180 -4.65 0.31 14.68
N HIS A 181 -5.35 -0.53 15.43
CA HIS A 181 -6.22 -0.13 16.53
C HIS A 181 -5.67 -0.53 17.90
N ARG A 182 -4.51 -1.17 17.96
CA ARG A 182 -3.88 -1.59 19.21
C ARG A 182 -2.93 -0.56 19.84
N ASN A 183 -2.93 0.67 19.38
CA ASN A 183 -2.28 1.77 20.09
C ASN A 183 -3.25 2.42 21.09
N GLU A 184 -4.03 1.63 21.78
CA GLU A 184 -4.64 2.07 23.01
C GLU A 184 -3.64 1.87 24.15
N PRO A 185 -3.40 2.91 24.98
CA PRO A 185 -2.42 2.88 26.05
C PRO A 185 -2.76 1.86 27.14
#